data_470e404afd952207c0675fe441dea677
#
_entry.id   470e404afd952207c0675fe441dea677
#
_cell.length_a   1.000
_cell.length_b   1.000
_cell.length_c   1.000
_cell.angle_alpha   90.00
_cell.angle_beta   90.00
_cell.angle_gamma   90.00
#
_symmetry.space_group_name_H-M   'P 1'
#
loop_
_entity.id
_entity.type
_entity.pdbx_description
1 polymer ?
#
loop_
_entity_poly.entity_id
_entity_poly.type
_entity_poly.pdbx_seq_one_letter_code
_entity_poly.pdbx_strand_id
1 'polypeptide(L)' 'MPKIDLVATGQNIKYLIKQNNLRIVHVQRALGLSTAQSIYKWFIGKNLPTIDNMVILADLLHCKIDDIIILAPSPSG' A
#
# COMPACT_ATOMS: atom_id res chain seq x y z
N MET A 1 -11.20 -16.74 -9.39
CA MET A 1 -11.31 -15.29 -9.19
C MET A 1 -10.05 -14.76 -8.54
N PRO A 2 -9.44 -13.73 -9.09
CA PRO A 2 -8.28 -13.14 -8.43
C PRO A 2 -8.67 -12.48 -7.12
N LYS A 3 -7.80 -12.60 -6.16
CA LYS A 3 -7.94 -11.99 -4.84
C LYS A 3 -6.70 -11.16 -4.54
N ILE A 4 -6.90 -10.08 -3.82
CA ILE A 4 -5.77 -9.29 -3.33
C ILE A 4 -5.20 -9.99 -2.10
N ASP A 5 -3.88 -10.17 -2.11
CA ASP A 5 -3.16 -10.66 -0.95
C ASP A 5 -2.85 -9.44 -0.06
N LEU A 6 -3.61 -9.29 1.03
CA LEU A 6 -3.48 -8.12 1.89
C LEU A 6 -2.10 -8.02 2.54
N VAL A 7 -1.59 -9.14 3.02
CA VAL A 7 -0.28 -9.16 3.69
C VAL A 7 0.82 -8.80 2.70
N ALA A 8 0.82 -9.45 1.53
CA ALA A 8 1.83 -9.18 0.51
C ALA A 8 1.75 -7.75 -0.01
N THR A 9 0.53 -7.24 -0.21
CA THR A 9 0.32 -5.86 -0.64
C THR A 9 0.85 -4.89 0.41
N GLY A 10 0.54 -5.13 1.67
CA GLY A 10 1.03 -4.28 2.77
C GLY A 10 2.55 -4.26 2.86
N GLN A 11 3.18 -5.41 2.71
CA GLN A 11 4.64 -5.50 2.69
C GLN A 11 5.23 -4.79 1.48
N ASN A 12 4.57 -4.88 0.34
CA ASN A 12 5.00 -4.19 -0.87
C ASN A 12 4.92 -2.68 -0.72
N ILE A 13 3.85 -2.18 -0.08
CA ILE A 13 3.72 -0.75 0.22
C ILE A 13 4.90 -0.29 1.08
N LYS A 14 5.21 -1.04 2.12
CA LYS A 14 6.34 -0.74 3.00
C LYS A 14 7.65 -0.72 2.22
N TYR A 15 7.86 -1.70 1.36
CA TYR A 15 9.04 -1.79 0.50
C TYR A 15 9.16 -0.57 -0.41
N LEU A 16 8.08 -0.19 -1.08
CA LEU A 16 8.07 0.95 -2.01
C LEU A 16 8.32 2.28 -1.30
N ILE A 17 7.78 2.44 -0.09
CA ILE A 17 8.05 3.63 0.72
C ILE A 17 9.55 3.73 1.00
N LYS A 18 10.17 2.63 1.40
CA LYS A 18 11.61 2.58 1.65
C LYS A 18 12.41 2.87 0.40
N GLN A 19 12.02 2.26 -0.72
CA GLN A 19 12.72 2.44 -2.00
C GLN A 19 12.71 3.90 -2.46
N ASN A 20 11.70 4.65 -2.09
CA ASN A 20 11.58 6.06 -2.43
C ASN A 20 12.18 6.98 -1.35
N ASN A 21 12.84 6.41 -0.36
CA ASN A 21 13.48 7.17 0.74
C ASN A 21 12.49 8.06 1.48
N LEU A 22 11.25 7.59 1.62
CA LEU A 22 10.19 8.32 2.31
C LEU A 22 10.09 7.83 3.75
N ARG A 23 9.66 8.74 4.61
CA ARG A 23 9.32 8.43 5.99
C ARG A 23 7.81 8.28 6.12
N ILE A 24 7.38 7.56 7.14
CA ILE A 24 5.95 7.36 7.40
C ILE A 24 5.23 8.70 7.55
N VAL A 25 5.86 9.68 8.22
CA VAL A 25 5.25 11.00 8.40
C VAL A 25 5.00 11.70 7.07
N HIS A 26 5.87 11.52 6.08
CA HIS A 26 5.66 12.10 4.75
C HIS A 26 4.45 11.48 4.06
N VAL A 27 4.34 10.17 4.15
CA VAL A 27 3.19 9.45 3.57
C VAL A 27 1.91 9.88 4.28
N GLN A 28 1.94 9.95 5.60
CA GLN A 28 0.80 10.37 6.40
C GLN A 28 0.30 11.76 5.96
N ARG A 29 1.21 12.71 5.80
CA ARG A 29 0.86 14.07 5.38
C ARG A 29 0.33 14.11 3.96
N ALA A 30 0.97 13.40 3.06
CA ALA A 30 0.55 13.38 1.65
C ALA A 30 -0.87 12.84 1.51
N LEU A 31 -1.24 11.87 2.33
CA LEU A 31 -2.56 11.25 2.30
C LEU A 31 -3.59 11.97 3.17
N GLY A 32 -3.17 13.00 3.90
CA GLY A 32 -4.08 13.75 4.77
C GLY A 32 -4.57 12.97 5.97
N LEU A 33 -3.79 12.00 6.44
CA LEU A 33 -4.18 11.18 7.58
C LEU A 33 -3.82 11.88 8.88
N SER A 34 -4.71 11.83 9.87
CA SER A 34 -4.49 12.45 11.17
C SER A 34 -3.46 11.68 12.01
N THR A 35 -3.32 10.36 11.76
CA THR A 35 -2.34 9.52 12.45
C THR A 35 -1.70 8.56 11.46
N ALA A 36 -0.65 7.87 11.88
CA ALA A 36 0.00 6.84 11.08
C ALA A 36 -0.62 5.45 11.26
N GLN A 37 -1.65 5.33 12.08
CA GLN A 37 -2.22 4.02 12.40
C GLN A 37 -2.72 3.27 11.16
N SER A 38 -3.37 3.97 10.24
CA SER A 38 -3.85 3.34 9.00
C SER A 38 -2.71 2.72 8.21
N ILE A 39 -1.58 3.43 8.13
CA ILE A 39 -0.41 2.95 7.39
C ILE A 39 0.12 1.66 8.01
N TYR A 40 0.23 1.62 9.34
CA TYR A 40 0.70 0.41 10.01
C TYR A 40 -0.27 -0.77 9.83
N LYS A 41 -1.56 -0.49 9.75
CA LYS A 41 -2.56 -1.53 9.46
C LYS A 41 -2.39 -2.11 8.05
N TRP A 42 -2.00 -1.28 7.08
CA TRP A 42 -1.68 -1.80 5.75
C TRP A 42 -0.47 -2.72 5.80
N PHE A 43 0.55 -2.34 6.56
CA PHE A 43 1.79 -3.11 6.64
C PHE A 43 1.58 -4.52 7.19
N ILE A 44 0.63 -4.70 8.09
CA ILE A 44 0.33 -6.02 8.66
C ILE A 44 -0.80 -6.75 7.94
N GLY A 45 -1.30 -6.16 6.86
CA GLY A 45 -2.34 -6.81 6.05
C GLY A 45 -3.73 -6.79 6.67
N LYS A 46 -3.97 -5.88 7.61
CA LYS A 46 -5.28 -5.78 8.26
C LYS A 46 -6.33 -5.18 7.33
N ASN A 47 -5.94 -4.16 6.59
CA ASN A 47 -6.80 -3.56 5.57
C ASN A 47 -5.95 -2.88 4.50
N LEU A 48 -6.61 -2.36 3.48
CA LEU A 48 -5.96 -1.68 2.36
C LEU A 48 -6.26 -0.19 2.41
N PRO A 49 -5.43 0.63 1.75
CA PRO A 49 -5.80 2.03 1.52
C PRO A 49 -7.12 2.11 0.76
N THR A 50 -7.86 3.20 0.99
CA THR A 50 -9.02 3.51 0.14
C THR A 50 -8.56 3.74 -1.30
N ILE A 51 -9.49 3.70 -2.24
CA ILE A 51 -9.18 3.97 -3.65
C ILE A 51 -8.52 5.35 -3.81
N ASP A 52 -9.08 6.36 -3.15
CA ASP A 52 -8.52 7.72 -3.21
C ASP A 52 -7.08 7.76 -2.70
N ASN A 53 -6.84 7.11 -1.57
CA ASN A 53 -5.49 7.06 -0.99
C ASN A 53 -4.54 6.23 -1.85
N MET A 54 -5.06 5.20 -2.51
CA MET A 54 -4.25 4.38 -3.40
C MET A 54 -3.74 5.19 -4.59
N VAL A 55 -4.58 6.06 -5.15
CA VAL A 55 -4.18 6.94 -6.25
C VAL A 55 -3.07 7.88 -5.82
N ILE A 56 -3.24 8.52 -4.65
CA ILE A 56 -2.23 9.44 -4.12
C ILE A 56 -0.93 8.69 -3.81
N LEU A 57 -1.06 7.51 -3.23
CA LEU A 57 0.09 6.68 -2.87
C LEU A 57 0.89 6.27 -4.11
N ALA A 58 0.21 5.87 -5.17
CA ALA A 58 0.87 5.49 -6.42
C ALA A 58 1.65 6.68 -7.00
N ASP A 59 1.07 7.87 -6.97
CA ASP A 59 1.74 9.08 -7.42
C ASP A 59 2.97 9.37 -6.56
N LEU A 60 2.83 9.28 -5.25
CA LEU A 60 3.91 9.53 -4.31
C LEU A 60 5.06 8.54 -4.48
N LEU A 61 4.74 7.30 -4.78
CA LEU A 61 5.72 6.22 -4.95
C LEU A 61 6.23 6.10 -6.40
N HIS A 62 5.77 6.97 -7.29
CA HIS A 62 6.18 6.98 -8.70
C HIS A 62 5.93 5.64 -9.39
N CYS A 63 4.78 5.06 -9.14
CA CYS A 63 4.39 3.79 -9.75
C CYS A 63 2.89 3.78 -10.06
N LYS A 64 2.43 2.68 -10.61
CA LYS A 64 1.00 2.48 -10.88
C LYS A 64 0.37 1.72 -9.71
N ILE A 65 -0.95 1.83 -9.60
CA ILE A 65 -1.69 1.06 -8.59
C ILE A 65 -1.42 -0.44 -8.77
N ASP A 66 -1.33 -0.91 -10.02
CA ASP A 66 -1.03 -2.31 -10.31
C ASP A 66 0.31 -2.76 -9.76
N ASP A 67 1.25 -1.84 -9.61
CA ASP A 67 2.56 -2.15 -9.02
C ASP A 67 2.52 -2.27 -7.50
N ILE A 68 1.47 -1.73 -6.89
CA ILE A 68 1.30 -1.77 -5.43
C ILE A 68 0.57 -3.03 -4.99
N ILE A 69 -0.50 -3.37 -5.70
CA ILE A 69 -1.38 -4.48 -5.34
C ILE A 69 -0.75 -5.81 -5.74
N ILE A 70 -0.66 -6.71 -4.78
CA ILE A 70 -0.18 -8.08 -5.02
C ILE A 70 -1.38 -9.02 -4.96
N LEU A 71 -1.54 -9.81 -6.00
CA LEU A 71 -2.63 -10.78 -6.06
C LEU A 71 -2.21 -12.10 -5.45
N ALA A 72 -3.14 -12.73 -4.77
CA ALA A 72 -2.90 -14.08 -4.25
C ALA A 72 -2.81 -15.07 -5.40
N PRO A 73 -1.99 -16.14 -5.26
CA PRO A 73 -1.93 -17.17 -6.30
C PRO A 73 -3.30 -17.81 -6.52
N SER A 74 -3.59 -18.15 -7.78
CA SER A 74 -4.82 -18.83 -8.10
C SER A 74 -4.77 -20.27 -7.59
N PRO A 75 -5.80 -20.73 -6.84
CA PRO A 75 -5.78 -22.10 -6.32
C PRO A 75 -5.96 -23.16 -7.40
N SER A 76 -6.44 -22.79 -8.55
CA SER A 76 -6.69 -23.76 -9.61
C SER A 76 -5.46 -24.02 -10.48
N GLY A 77 -4.37 -23.43 -10.13
CA GLY A 77 -3.10 -23.68 -10.81
C GLY A 77 -3.14 -23.55 -12.30
#